data_bab6247d2e8ab38654ea827e6a18860e
#
_entry.id   bab6247d2e8ab38654ea827e6a18860e
#
_cell.length_a   1.000
_cell.length_b   1.000
_cell.length_c   1.000
_cell.angle_alpha   90.00
_cell.angle_beta   90.00
_cell.angle_gamma   90.00
#
_symmetry.space_group_name_H-M   'P 1'
#
loop_
_entity.id
_entity.type
_entity.pdbx_description
1 polymer ?
#
loop_
_entity_poly.entity_id
_entity_poly.type
_entity_poly.pdbx_seq_one_letter_code
_entity_poly.pdbx_strand_id
1 'polypeptide(L)'
;TTLQTAKSSAAAMTAAAKQEAEAVTSAANKQAAEVTSKANAEAEAVTSKANAEAADVTSKANAEAAKVVSDAKNEAKNIRAQSADLRESVKTQFTSLSETVQQLVTSLNDLYGNSIGAVNTARDLIDDGLSLVSDDDAE
;
A
#
# COMPACT_ATOMS: atom_id res chain seq x y z
N THR A 1 -4.44 -101.06 22.86
CA THR A 1 -3.14 -100.38 22.63
C THR A 1 -3.19 -99.41 21.46
N THR A 2 -3.71 -99.75 20.31
CA THR A 2 -3.74 -98.84 19.08
C THR A 2 -4.62 -97.58 19.30
N LEU A 3 -5.80 -97.78 19.99
CA LEU A 3 -6.70 -96.65 20.28
C LEU A 3 -6.10 -95.64 21.28
N GLN A 4 -5.33 -96.17 22.21
CA GLN A 4 -4.65 -95.31 23.20
C GLN A 4 -3.54 -94.42 22.56
N THR A 5 -2.80 -95.04 21.65
CA THR A 5 -1.75 -94.30 20.88
C THR A 5 -2.41 -93.27 19.94
N ALA A 6 -3.49 -93.60 19.28
CA ALA A 6 -4.24 -92.68 18.44
C ALA A 6 -4.79 -91.45 19.23
N LYS A 7 -5.36 -91.69 20.41
CA LYS A 7 -5.84 -90.63 21.31
C LYS A 7 -4.71 -89.74 21.79
N SER A 8 -3.53 -90.27 22.16
CA SER A 8 -2.35 -89.51 22.55
C SER A 8 -1.82 -88.71 21.43
N SER A 9 -1.73 -89.22 20.21
CA SER A 9 -1.26 -88.45 19.03
C SER A 9 -2.23 -87.32 18.69
N ALA A 10 -3.53 -87.56 18.72
CA ALA A 10 -4.56 -86.56 18.47
C ALA A 10 -4.49 -85.41 19.52
N ALA A 11 -4.30 -85.77 20.80
CA ALA A 11 -4.11 -84.74 21.86
C ALA A 11 -2.85 -83.92 21.69
N ALA A 12 -1.73 -84.57 21.29
CA ALA A 12 -0.47 -83.87 21.01
C ALA A 12 -0.60 -82.92 19.79
N MET A 13 -1.24 -83.36 18.71
CA MET A 13 -1.50 -82.51 17.54
C MET A 13 -2.40 -81.33 17.87
N THR A 14 -3.44 -81.53 18.68
CA THR A 14 -4.32 -80.44 19.13
C THR A 14 -3.59 -79.44 19.98
N ALA A 15 -2.72 -79.88 20.90
CA ALA A 15 -1.89 -78.99 21.71
C ALA A 15 -0.89 -78.23 20.88
N ALA A 16 -0.23 -78.87 19.91
CA ALA A 16 0.69 -78.18 19.01
C ALA A 16 -0.02 -77.14 18.13
N ALA A 17 -1.17 -77.47 17.56
CA ALA A 17 -1.98 -76.55 16.79
C ALA A 17 -2.46 -75.33 17.60
N LYS A 18 -2.82 -75.54 18.86
CA LYS A 18 -3.19 -74.47 19.79
C LYS A 18 -2.03 -73.54 20.11
N GLN A 19 -0.82 -74.07 20.37
CA GLN A 19 0.38 -73.30 20.60
C GLN A 19 0.76 -72.49 19.38
N GLU A 20 0.68 -73.07 18.20
CA GLU A 20 0.95 -72.35 16.94
C GLU A 20 -0.05 -71.22 16.69
N ALA A 21 -1.34 -71.44 16.92
CA ALA A 21 -2.37 -70.43 16.82
C ALA A 21 -2.15 -69.25 17.81
N GLU A 22 -1.81 -69.57 19.06
CA GLU A 22 -1.47 -68.55 20.07
C GLU A 22 -0.21 -67.76 19.67
N ALA A 23 0.82 -68.39 19.15
CA ALA A 23 2.03 -67.73 18.67
C ALA A 23 1.76 -66.81 17.48
N VAL A 24 0.98 -67.24 16.50
CA VAL A 24 0.55 -66.44 15.35
C VAL A 24 -0.29 -65.22 15.81
N THR A 25 -1.25 -65.44 16.70
CA THR A 25 -2.09 -64.38 17.24
C THR A 25 -1.24 -63.32 18.00
N SER A 26 -0.31 -63.76 18.84
CA SER A 26 0.60 -62.89 19.56
C SER A 26 1.50 -62.06 18.63
N ALA A 27 2.04 -62.71 17.60
CA ALA A 27 2.87 -62.01 16.59
C ALA A 27 2.06 -60.98 15.80
N ALA A 28 0.84 -61.33 15.37
CA ALA A 28 -0.07 -60.45 14.67
C ALA A 28 -0.44 -59.22 15.52
N ASN A 29 -0.76 -59.42 16.82
CA ASN A 29 -1.07 -58.34 17.74
C ASN A 29 0.14 -57.39 17.97
N LYS A 30 1.35 -57.93 18.09
CA LYS A 30 2.56 -57.13 18.17
C LYS A 30 2.75 -56.27 16.92
N GLN A 31 2.64 -56.88 15.76
CA GLN A 31 2.80 -56.17 14.48
C GLN A 31 1.74 -55.08 14.31
N ALA A 32 0.49 -55.36 14.67
CA ALA A 32 -0.59 -54.39 14.64
C ALA A 32 -0.29 -53.16 15.57
N ALA A 33 0.18 -53.46 16.78
CA ALA A 33 0.57 -52.42 17.75
C ALA A 33 1.74 -51.56 17.23
N GLU A 34 2.76 -52.17 16.62
CA GLU A 34 3.89 -51.45 16.02
C GLU A 34 3.46 -50.58 14.84
N VAL A 35 2.60 -51.07 13.96
CA VAL A 35 2.07 -50.32 12.82
C VAL A 35 1.25 -49.12 13.31
N THR A 36 0.37 -49.32 14.29
CA THR A 36 -0.43 -48.26 14.89
C THR A 36 0.43 -47.21 15.54
N SER A 37 1.44 -47.61 16.31
CA SER A 37 2.37 -46.65 16.96
C SER A 37 3.14 -45.84 15.95
N LYS A 38 3.66 -46.44 14.88
CA LYS A 38 4.37 -45.72 13.80
C LYS A 38 3.43 -44.74 13.07
N ALA A 39 2.23 -45.19 12.72
CA ALA A 39 1.26 -44.35 12.03
C ALA A 39 0.87 -43.11 12.88
N ASN A 40 0.67 -43.29 14.20
CA ASN A 40 0.38 -42.21 15.10
C ASN A 40 1.56 -41.20 15.20
N ALA A 41 2.79 -41.71 15.34
CA ALA A 41 3.99 -40.87 15.38
C ALA A 41 4.20 -40.04 14.09
N GLU A 42 3.96 -40.68 12.94
CA GLU A 42 4.02 -40.00 11.64
C GLU A 42 2.92 -38.93 11.50
N ALA A 43 1.70 -39.22 11.92
CA ALA A 43 0.59 -38.27 11.92
C ALA A 43 0.87 -37.04 12.82
N GLU A 44 1.41 -37.28 14.01
CA GLU A 44 1.82 -36.20 14.92
C GLU A 44 2.94 -35.34 14.32
N ALA A 45 3.94 -35.96 13.70
CA ALA A 45 5.03 -35.25 13.05
C ALA A 45 4.56 -34.39 11.86
N VAL A 46 3.65 -34.93 11.03
CA VAL A 46 3.05 -34.19 9.91
C VAL A 46 2.22 -33.01 10.43
N THR A 47 1.41 -33.23 11.43
CA THR A 47 0.56 -32.18 12.04
C THR A 47 1.42 -31.08 12.66
N SER A 48 2.46 -31.44 13.41
CA SER A 48 3.38 -30.47 14.01
C SER A 48 4.09 -29.62 12.95
N LYS A 49 4.57 -30.27 11.89
CA LYS A 49 5.22 -29.58 10.77
C LYS A 49 4.26 -28.62 10.04
N ALA A 50 3.05 -29.08 9.74
CA ALA A 50 2.04 -28.26 9.08
C ALA A 50 1.67 -27.02 9.93
N ASN A 51 1.52 -27.19 11.24
CA ASN A 51 1.24 -26.09 12.15
C ASN A 51 2.39 -25.07 12.23
N ALA A 52 3.64 -25.54 12.24
CA ALA A 52 4.81 -24.67 12.22
C ALA A 52 4.91 -23.88 10.90
N GLU A 53 4.69 -24.53 9.78
CA GLU A 53 4.67 -23.87 8.46
C GLU A 53 3.54 -22.84 8.36
N ALA A 54 2.34 -23.16 8.84
CA ALA A 54 1.20 -22.24 8.87
C ALA A 54 1.49 -21.01 9.75
N ALA A 55 2.11 -21.19 10.89
CA ALA A 55 2.53 -20.09 11.78
C ALA A 55 3.58 -19.19 11.13
N ASP A 56 4.57 -19.76 10.44
CA ASP A 56 5.60 -19.02 9.72
C ASP A 56 5.00 -18.19 8.58
N VAL A 57 4.14 -18.81 7.75
CA VAL A 57 3.43 -18.11 6.67
C VAL A 57 2.59 -16.95 7.21
N THR A 58 1.83 -17.20 8.28
CA THR A 58 1.01 -16.15 8.92
C THR A 58 1.85 -15.00 9.45
N SER A 59 2.97 -15.31 10.09
CA SER A 59 3.90 -14.29 10.61
C SER A 59 4.50 -13.44 9.50
N LYS A 60 4.96 -14.08 8.42
CA LYS A 60 5.50 -13.39 7.25
C LYS A 60 4.46 -12.51 6.57
N ALA A 61 3.25 -13.03 6.37
CA ALA A 61 2.15 -12.25 5.77
C ALA A 61 1.79 -11.02 6.62
N ASN A 62 1.74 -11.16 7.93
CA ASN A 62 1.46 -10.04 8.83
C ASN A 62 2.59 -8.99 8.81
N ALA A 63 3.84 -9.41 8.76
CA ALA A 63 4.98 -8.50 8.64
C ALA A 63 4.98 -7.73 7.31
N GLU A 64 4.69 -8.41 6.21
CA GLU A 64 4.55 -7.80 4.88
C GLU A 64 3.40 -6.79 4.85
N ALA A 65 2.23 -7.17 5.37
CA ALA A 65 1.08 -6.28 5.46
C ALA A 65 1.39 -5.02 6.30
N ALA A 66 2.06 -5.17 7.44
CA ALA A 66 2.46 -4.05 8.27
C ALA A 66 3.43 -3.11 7.54
N LYS A 67 4.38 -3.67 6.77
CA LYS A 67 5.30 -2.90 5.95
C LYS A 67 4.56 -2.11 4.87
N VAL A 68 3.69 -2.77 4.10
CA VAL A 68 2.89 -2.11 3.04
C VAL A 68 2.07 -0.96 3.61
N VAL A 69 1.41 -1.14 4.76
CA VAL A 69 0.65 -0.09 5.43
C VAL A 69 1.54 1.06 5.88
N SER A 70 2.73 0.78 6.40
CA SER A 70 3.70 1.80 6.81
C SER A 70 4.20 2.61 5.61
N ASP A 71 4.57 1.94 4.53
CA ASP A 71 5.06 2.57 3.31
C ASP A 71 3.98 3.45 2.67
N ALA A 72 2.74 2.96 2.58
CA ALA A 72 1.60 3.72 2.07
C ALA A 72 1.30 4.98 2.92
N LYS A 73 1.42 4.89 4.25
CA LYS A 73 1.27 6.05 5.15
C LYS A 73 2.35 7.10 4.93
N ASN A 74 3.60 6.67 4.74
CA ASN A 74 4.72 7.55 4.48
C ASN A 74 4.57 8.25 3.12
N GLU A 75 4.17 7.50 2.10
CA GLU A 75 3.89 8.06 0.77
C GLU A 75 2.74 9.07 0.79
N ALA A 76 1.64 8.75 1.46
CA ALA A 76 0.52 9.68 1.65
C ALA A 76 0.93 10.97 2.38
N LYS A 77 1.82 10.87 3.37
CA LYS A 77 2.39 12.02 4.07
C LYS A 77 3.24 12.89 3.14
N ASN A 78 4.08 12.26 2.32
CA ASN A 78 4.91 12.96 1.35
C ASN A 78 4.07 13.69 0.28
N ILE A 79 3.04 13.02 -0.26
CA ILE A 79 2.11 13.61 -1.22
C ILE A 79 1.40 14.83 -0.62
N ARG A 80 0.97 14.75 0.65
CA ARG A 80 0.33 15.88 1.35
C ARG A 80 1.29 17.06 1.51
N ALA A 81 2.54 16.80 1.86
CA ALA A 81 3.57 17.84 1.98
C ALA A 81 3.82 18.52 0.63
N GLN A 82 4.06 17.74 -0.43
CA GLN A 82 4.26 18.26 -1.78
C GLN A 82 3.04 19.06 -2.29
N SER A 83 1.83 18.62 -1.97
CA SER A 83 0.62 19.34 -2.33
C SER A 83 0.45 20.66 -1.56
N ALA A 84 0.94 20.73 -0.34
CA ALA A 84 0.97 21.97 0.43
C ALA A 84 1.99 22.96 -0.14
N ASP A 85 3.20 22.50 -0.46
CA ASP A 85 4.26 23.31 -1.07
C ASP A 85 3.82 23.85 -2.44
N LEU A 86 3.18 23.00 -3.26
CA LEU A 86 2.65 23.42 -4.56
C LEU A 86 1.57 24.50 -4.40
N ARG A 87 0.64 24.34 -3.46
CA ARG A 87 -0.38 25.36 -3.19
C ARG A 87 0.22 26.70 -2.78
N GLU A 88 1.23 26.69 -1.92
CA GLU A 88 1.91 27.92 -1.50
C GLU A 88 2.68 28.57 -2.65
N SER A 89 3.34 27.78 -3.49
CA SER A 89 3.99 28.26 -4.72
C SER A 89 2.99 28.93 -5.67
N VAL A 90 1.87 28.28 -5.93
CA VAL A 90 0.79 28.83 -6.78
C VAL A 90 0.24 30.13 -6.20
N LYS A 91 -0.02 30.18 -4.90
CA LYS A 91 -0.48 31.39 -4.21
C LYS A 91 0.50 32.54 -4.37
N THR A 92 1.79 32.28 -4.20
CA THR A 92 2.85 33.28 -4.37
C THR A 92 2.87 33.82 -5.81
N GLN A 93 2.75 32.93 -6.80
CA GLN A 93 2.70 33.33 -8.22
C GLN A 93 1.47 34.19 -8.52
N PHE A 94 0.30 33.86 -8.00
CA PHE A 94 -0.91 34.65 -8.17
C PHE A 94 -0.80 36.03 -7.48
N THR A 95 -0.19 36.10 -6.31
CA THR A 95 0.08 37.40 -5.63
C THR A 95 1.01 38.27 -6.48
N SER A 96 2.10 37.72 -6.99
CA SER A 96 3.04 38.44 -7.86
C SER A 96 2.37 38.90 -9.17
N LEU A 97 1.53 38.04 -9.77
CA LEU A 97 0.76 38.42 -10.95
C LEU A 97 -0.20 39.57 -10.67
N SER A 98 -0.91 39.52 -9.53
CA SER A 98 -1.83 40.59 -9.11
C SER A 98 -1.10 41.91 -8.93
N GLU A 99 0.07 41.91 -8.28
CA GLU A 99 0.92 43.08 -8.14
C GLU A 99 1.36 43.65 -9.49
N THR A 100 1.79 42.79 -10.41
CA THR A 100 2.18 43.17 -11.76
C THR A 100 1.02 43.83 -12.52
N VAL A 101 -0.18 43.23 -12.41
CA VAL A 101 -1.39 43.79 -13.07
C VAL A 101 -1.72 45.18 -12.45
N GLN A 102 -1.64 45.34 -11.14
CA GLN A 102 -1.86 46.64 -10.49
C GLN A 102 -0.87 47.72 -10.95
N GLN A 103 0.43 47.36 -11.06
CA GLN A 103 1.45 48.24 -11.59
C GLN A 103 1.17 48.67 -13.03
N LEU A 104 0.72 47.69 -13.85
CA LEU A 104 0.35 47.98 -15.24
C LEU A 104 -0.86 48.94 -15.31
N VAL A 105 -1.89 48.74 -14.50
CA VAL A 105 -3.05 49.63 -14.43
C VAL A 105 -2.64 51.02 -14.00
N THR A 106 -1.77 51.16 -12.99
CA THR A 106 -1.22 52.46 -12.58
C THR A 106 -0.48 53.14 -13.71
N SER A 107 0.42 52.43 -14.38
CA SER A 107 1.20 52.96 -15.51
C SER A 107 0.31 53.41 -16.68
N LEU A 108 -0.73 52.68 -16.98
CA LEU A 108 -1.74 53.05 -18.00
C LEU A 108 -2.51 54.31 -17.60
N ASN A 109 -2.89 54.46 -16.35
CA ASN A 109 -3.61 55.61 -15.84
C ASN A 109 -2.69 56.88 -15.88
N ASP A 110 -1.43 56.73 -15.52
CA ASP A 110 -0.45 57.81 -15.58
C ASP A 110 -0.21 58.24 -17.02
N LEU A 111 -0.05 57.27 -17.94
CA LEU A 111 0.11 57.57 -19.37
C LEU A 111 -1.12 58.29 -19.95
N TYR A 112 -2.31 57.84 -19.57
CA TYR A 112 -3.56 58.48 -19.99
C TYR A 112 -3.67 59.90 -19.45
N GLY A 113 -3.40 60.12 -18.17
CA GLY A 113 -3.39 61.43 -17.53
C GLY A 113 -2.39 62.38 -18.18
N ASN A 114 -1.16 61.93 -18.43
CA ASN A 114 -0.13 62.70 -19.12
C ASN A 114 -0.52 63.06 -20.56
N SER A 115 -1.16 62.15 -21.28
CA SER A 115 -1.64 62.37 -22.64
C SER A 115 -2.75 63.43 -22.69
N ILE A 116 -3.70 63.40 -21.75
CA ILE A 116 -4.73 64.45 -21.63
C ILE A 116 -4.12 65.78 -21.27
N GLY A 117 -3.15 65.81 -20.34
CA GLY A 117 -2.41 67.02 -19.97
C GLY A 117 -1.71 67.66 -21.17
N ALA A 118 -1.03 66.86 -22.00
CA ALA A 118 -0.36 67.34 -23.19
C ALA A 118 -1.35 67.91 -24.23
N VAL A 119 -2.49 67.28 -24.44
CA VAL A 119 -3.56 67.78 -25.31
C VAL A 119 -4.11 69.11 -24.82
N ASN A 120 -4.39 69.23 -23.54
CA ASN A 120 -4.87 70.49 -22.96
C ASN A 120 -3.84 71.60 -23.12
N THR A 121 -2.56 71.34 -22.82
CA THR A 121 -1.47 72.31 -23.04
C THR A 121 -1.40 72.78 -24.52
N ALA A 122 -1.48 71.85 -25.48
CA ALA A 122 -1.50 72.17 -26.89
C ALA A 122 -2.72 73.02 -27.28
N ARG A 123 -3.87 72.74 -26.71
CA ARG A 123 -5.08 73.56 -26.89
C ARG A 123 -4.92 74.97 -26.35
N ASP A 124 -4.40 75.10 -25.13
CA ASP A 124 -4.14 76.43 -24.50
C ASP A 124 -3.18 77.23 -25.32
N LEU A 125 -2.11 76.64 -25.87
CA LEU A 125 -1.17 77.30 -26.77
C LEU A 125 -1.81 77.79 -28.09
N ILE A 126 -2.75 77.02 -28.63
CA ILE A 126 -3.51 77.40 -29.83
C ILE A 126 -4.47 78.54 -29.51
N ASP A 127 -5.16 78.48 -28.38
CA ASP A 127 -6.06 79.58 -27.96
C ASP A 127 -5.31 80.87 -27.69
N ASP A 128 -4.13 80.83 -27.02
CA ASP A 128 -3.24 81.94 -26.81
C ASP A 128 -2.75 82.53 -28.15
N GLY A 129 -2.34 81.65 -29.09
CA GLY A 129 -1.90 82.10 -30.43
C GLY A 129 -3.02 82.75 -31.23
N LEU A 130 -4.24 82.21 -31.14
CA LEU A 130 -5.41 82.85 -31.79
C LEU A 130 -5.73 84.23 -31.18
N SER A 131 -5.62 84.37 -29.88
CA SER A 131 -5.84 85.64 -29.19
C SER A 131 -4.84 86.76 -29.70
N LEU A 132 -3.56 86.40 -29.79
CA LEU A 132 -2.55 87.31 -30.28
C LEU A 132 -2.79 87.79 -31.73
N VAL A 133 -3.29 86.91 -32.62
CA VAL A 133 -3.60 87.28 -34.01
C VAL A 133 -4.88 88.13 -34.08
N SER A 134 -5.87 87.90 -33.17
CA SER A 134 -7.10 88.66 -33.14
C SER A 134 -6.92 90.07 -32.63
N ASP A 135 -5.92 90.33 -31.76
CA ASP A 135 -5.58 91.67 -31.22
C ASP A 135 -4.81 92.50 -32.26
N ASP A 136 -4.06 91.89 -33.21
CA ASP A 136 -3.33 92.59 -34.27
C ASP A 136 -4.26 93.10 -35.41
N ASP A 137 -5.47 92.51 -35.55
CA ASP A 137 -6.44 92.99 -36.56
C ASP A 137 -7.34 94.16 -36.03
N ALA A 138 -7.09 94.67 -34.84
CA ALA A 138 -7.86 95.75 -34.20
C ALA A 138 -7.24 97.14 -34.24
N GLU A 139 -6.07 97.34 -34.92
CA GLU A 139 -5.49 98.67 -35.25
C GLU A 139 -5.65 99.00 -36.76
#